data_f9a99ed5b2d4cabf3330bd40ab0076a5
#
_entry.id   f9a99ed5b2d4cabf3330bd40ab0076a5
#
_cell.length_a   1.000
_cell.length_b   1.000
_cell.length_c   1.000
_cell.angle_alpha   90.00
_cell.angle_beta   90.00
_cell.angle_gamma   90.00
#
_symmetry.space_group_name_H-M   'P 1'
#
loop_
_entity.id
_entity.type
_entity.pdbx_description
1 polymer ?
#
loop_
_entity_poly.entity_id
_entity_poly.type
_entity_poly.pdbx_seq_one_letter_code
_entity_poly.pdbx_strand_id
1 'polypeptide(L)'
;MTILEKNIQALLSGVNEPLGNRGGGIEPYGIDIVPSLKKVWEKDPCLDSKNFHIISPNSSFKKLFNTKMDFIFANQSLYYLTKQAFKEAVQEFYELCNEGAIIFATMMSDKGYSMYERGELMDNSLREVKGCPSGRLSGSSYIRFTKDIEELKEDFKPFKPLFWGDYELINLYNFEGSVEHFIYIGQK
;
A
#
# COMPACT_ATOMS: atom_id res chain seq x y z
N MET A 1 -1.30 -4.16 23.46
CA MET A 1 -0.79 -3.21 22.44
C MET A 1 -1.24 -3.75 21.10
N THR A 2 -2.11 -3.04 20.45
CA THR A 2 -2.91 -3.55 19.32
C THR A 2 -2.04 -3.69 18.07
N ILE A 3 -2.10 -4.84 17.42
CA ILE A 3 -1.30 -5.32 16.28
C ILE A 3 -1.42 -4.44 15.01
N LEU A 4 -2.18 -3.35 15.03
CA LEU A 4 -2.70 -2.67 13.83
C LEU A 4 -2.20 -1.23 13.63
N GLU A 5 -1.15 -0.79 14.30
CA GLU A 5 -0.76 0.65 14.28
C GLU A 5 0.28 1.02 13.21
N LYS A 6 0.52 0.22 12.19
CA LYS A 6 1.54 0.59 11.17
C LYS A 6 0.98 0.55 9.76
N ASN A 7 0.77 1.75 9.24
CA ASN A 7 0.88 2.18 7.84
C ASN A 7 0.00 1.49 6.78
N ILE A 8 -1.18 2.04 6.55
CA ILE A 8 -1.78 1.97 5.21
C ILE A 8 -1.50 3.32 4.54
N GLN A 9 -0.53 3.38 3.65
CA GLN A 9 -0.34 4.51 2.76
C GLN A 9 -0.86 4.13 1.39
N ALA A 10 -2.02 4.62 1.02
CA ALA A 10 -2.45 4.58 -0.36
C ALA A 10 -2.58 6.03 -0.85
N LEU A 11 -1.85 6.36 -1.90
CA LEU A 11 -2.07 7.56 -2.67
C LEU A 11 -3.07 7.22 -3.76
N LEU A 12 -4.22 7.83 -3.69
CA LEU A 12 -5.25 7.72 -4.70
C LEU A 12 -5.16 8.96 -5.59
N SER A 13 -5.29 8.81 -6.88
CA SER A 13 -5.36 9.96 -7.76
C SER A 13 -6.59 9.90 -8.66
N GLY A 14 -7.36 10.98 -8.68
CA GLY A 14 -8.35 11.27 -9.70
C GLY A 14 -7.76 12.21 -10.75
N VAL A 15 -8.10 12.01 -12.02
CA VAL A 15 -7.82 13.00 -13.06
C VAL A 15 -9.06 13.89 -13.19
N ASN A 16 -8.96 15.12 -12.74
CA ASN A 16 -9.97 16.11 -13.06
C ASN A 16 -9.80 16.57 -14.51
N GLU A 17 -10.91 16.88 -15.18
CA GLU A 17 -10.90 17.46 -16.51
C GLU A 17 -9.87 18.59 -16.62
N PRO A 18 -9.22 18.77 -17.78
CA PRO A 18 -8.15 19.74 -17.93
C PRO A 18 -8.67 21.13 -17.56
N LEU A 19 -8.32 21.60 -16.38
CA LEU A 19 -8.48 22.99 -15.98
C LEU A 19 -7.72 23.82 -17.00
N GLY A 20 -8.44 24.57 -17.79
CA GLY A 20 -7.87 25.44 -18.80
C GLY A 20 -6.68 26.21 -18.24
N ASN A 21 -5.53 26.10 -18.89
CA ASN A 21 -4.26 26.79 -18.65
C ASN A 21 -3.43 26.42 -17.40
N ARG A 22 -3.81 25.42 -16.61
CA ARG A 22 -2.90 24.82 -15.62
C ARG A 22 -2.72 23.37 -16.03
N GLY A 23 -1.54 23.04 -16.51
CA GLY A 23 -1.22 21.73 -17.11
C GLY A 23 -1.91 20.59 -16.42
N GLY A 24 -2.49 19.65 -17.17
CA GLY A 24 -3.36 18.56 -16.74
C GLY A 24 -2.90 17.93 -15.43
N GLY A 25 -3.53 18.34 -14.33
CA GLY A 25 -3.04 18.05 -12.99
C GLY A 25 -3.66 16.76 -12.45
N ILE A 26 -2.83 15.94 -11.86
CA ILE A 26 -3.26 14.86 -10.98
C ILE A 26 -3.83 15.52 -9.72
N GLU A 27 -5.08 15.20 -9.37
CA GLU A 27 -5.64 15.56 -8.06
C GLU A 27 -5.37 14.40 -7.08
N PRO A 28 -4.46 14.57 -6.12
CA PRO A 28 -4.10 13.51 -5.20
C PRO A 28 -5.10 13.40 -4.04
N TYR A 29 -5.38 12.16 -3.66
CA TYR A 29 -6.13 11.79 -2.47
C TYR A 29 -5.28 10.85 -1.64
N GLY A 30 -5.30 10.98 -0.31
CA GLY A 30 -4.49 10.14 0.58
C GLY A 30 -5.33 9.52 1.69
N ILE A 31 -4.99 8.31 2.05
CA ILE A 31 -5.48 7.64 3.26
C ILE A 31 -4.32 7.07 4.05
N ASP A 32 -4.36 7.20 5.35
CA ASP A 32 -3.39 6.58 6.26
C ASP A 32 -4.00 6.39 7.64
N ILE A 33 -3.40 5.50 8.43
CA ILE A 33 -3.76 5.30 9.85
C ILE A 33 -2.93 6.17 10.80
N VAL A 34 -1.86 6.82 10.31
CA VAL A 34 -0.92 7.60 11.11
C VAL A 34 -1.30 9.08 11.11
N PRO A 35 -1.81 9.64 12.23
CA PRO A 35 -2.30 11.03 12.25
C PRO A 35 -1.24 12.09 11.92
N SER A 36 0.04 11.82 12.21
CA SER A 36 1.12 12.76 11.91
C SER A 36 1.33 13.00 10.42
N LEU A 37 0.93 12.06 9.55
CA LEU A 37 1.04 12.22 8.10
C LEU A 37 0.09 13.26 7.55
N LYS A 38 -1.07 13.47 8.17
CA LYS A 38 -1.96 14.57 7.81
C LYS A 38 -1.26 15.92 7.94
N LYS A 39 -0.47 16.11 9.00
CA LYS A 39 0.33 17.34 9.19
C LYS A 39 1.43 17.51 8.14
N VAL A 40 1.97 16.41 7.61
CA VAL A 40 2.94 16.47 6.51
C VAL A 40 2.24 16.86 5.22
N TRP A 41 1.09 16.27 4.93
CA TRP A 41 0.26 16.59 3.79
C TRP A 41 -0.15 18.07 3.76
N GLU A 42 -0.61 18.59 4.90
CA GLU A 42 -1.06 19.99 5.06
C GLU A 42 0.06 21.04 4.86
N LYS A 43 1.32 20.65 4.91
CA LYS A 43 2.47 21.53 4.66
C LYS A 43 2.77 21.73 3.18
N ASP A 44 2.27 20.87 2.31
CA ASP A 44 2.48 20.98 0.88
C ASP A 44 1.38 21.88 0.27
N PRO A 45 1.74 23.06 -0.27
CA PRO A 45 0.76 23.99 -0.82
C PRO A 45 0.07 23.49 -2.10
N CYS A 46 0.58 22.40 -2.71
CA CYS A 46 0.00 21.77 -3.88
C CYS A 46 -1.08 20.73 -3.54
N LEU A 47 -1.23 20.39 -2.24
CA LEU A 47 -2.14 19.36 -1.78
C LEU A 47 -3.34 19.96 -1.04
N ASP A 48 -4.56 19.57 -1.42
CA ASP A 48 -5.75 19.99 -0.66
C ASP A 48 -5.84 19.12 0.63
N SER A 49 -5.91 19.80 1.77
CA SER A 49 -6.01 19.14 3.07
C SER A 49 -7.29 18.32 3.26
N LYS A 50 -8.33 18.61 2.48
CA LYS A 50 -9.60 17.87 2.48
C LYS A 50 -9.47 16.50 1.83
N ASN A 51 -8.49 16.32 0.98
CA ASN A 51 -8.25 15.09 0.22
C ASN A 51 -7.43 14.05 1.00
N PHE A 52 -7.03 14.35 2.25
CA PHE A 52 -6.31 13.41 3.09
C PHE A 52 -7.12 12.98 4.31
N HIS A 53 -7.37 11.68 4.41
CA HIS A 53 -8.17 11.10 5.48
C HIS A 53 -7.34 10.19 6.38
N ILE A 54 -7.48 10.39 7.69
CA ILE A 54 -7.00 9.41 8.67
C ILE A 54 -8.11 8.40 8.87
N ILE A 55 -7.78 7.13 8.66
CA ILE A 55 -8.71 6.02 8.81
C ILE A 55 -8.35 5.17 10.03
N SER A 56 -9.34 4.53 10.62
CA SER A 56 -9.09 3.48 11.62
C SER A 56 -8.79 2.16 10.92
N PRO A 57 -7.98 1.29 11.52
CA PRO A 57 -7.81 -0.07 11.02
C PRO A 57 -9.17 -0.74 10.78
N ASN A 58 -9.30 -1.44 9.66
CA ASN A 58 -10.52 -2.14 9.24
C ASN A 58 -11.75 -1.24 8.97
N SER A 59 -11.57 0.07 8.87
CA SER A 59 -12.67 0.95 8.43
C SER A 59 -12.74 0.99 6.91
N SER A 60 -13.97 0.97 6.39
CA SER A 60 -14.21 1.21 4.97
C SER A 60 -13.82 2.64 4.60
N PHE A 61 -13.08 2.80 3.53
CA PHE A 61 -12.63 4.10 3.03
C PHE A 61 -13.38 4.56 1.78
N LYS A 62 -14.14 3.69 1.13
CA LYS A 62 -14.87 4.07 -0.09
C LYS A 62 -15.89 5.19 0.08
N LYS A 63 -16.42 5.36 1.30
CA LYS A 63 -17.36 6.44 1.63
C LYS A 63 -16.69 7.79 1.91
N LEU A 64 -15.36 7.82 2.00
CA LEU A 64 -14.61 9.05 2.25
C LEU A 64 -14.46 9.90 0.98
N PHE A 65 -14.62 9.26 -0.18
CA PHE A 65 -14.41 9.91 -1.47
C PHE A 65 -15.71 9.98 -2.26
N ASN A 66 -16.04 11.18 -2.73
CA ASN A 66 -17.20 11.45 -3.59
C ASN A 66 -16.84 11.38 -5.08
N THR A 67 -15.63 10.94 -5.39
CA THR A 67 -15.11 10.84 -6.76
C THR A 67 -14.57 9.45 -7.01
N LYS A 68 -14.47 9.10 -8.30
CA LYS A 68 -13.80 7.87 -8.74
C LYS A 68 -12.33 8.14 -8.99
N MET A 69 -11.53 7.08 -8.89
CA MET A 69 -10.07 7.13 -9.04
C MET A 69 -9.65 6.56 -10.39
N ASP A 70 -8.67 7.18 -11.00
CA ASP A 70 -8.04 6.70 -12.24
C ASP A 70 -6.73 5.99 -11.98
N PHE A 71 -6.14 6.22 -10.81
CA PHE A 71 -4.92 5.59 -10.39
C PHE A 71 -4.89 5.35 -8.88
N ILE A 72 -4.45 4.18 -8.47
CA ILE A 72 -4.18 3.81 -7.07
C ILE A 72 -2.71 3.45 -6.94
N PHE A 73 -2.04 4.07 -5.98
CA PHE A 73 -0.66 3.81 -5.65
C PHE A 73 -0.53 3.31 -4.21
N ALA A 74 -0.32 2.02 -4.05
CA ALA A 74 -0.22 1.34 -2.77
C ALA A 74 1.19 0.76 -2.57
N ASN A 75 2.17 1.64 -2.37
CA ASN A 75 3.55 1.24 -2.20
C ASN A 75 3.88 0.93 -0.74
N GLN A 76 4.38 -0.26 -0.47
CA GLN A 76 4.84 -0.72 0.84
C GLN A 76 3.80 -0.49 1.97
N SER A 77 2.54 -0.77 1.70
CA SER A 77 1.43 -0.44 2.61
C SER A 77 0.50 -1.63 2.88
N LEU A 78 0.06 -2.35 1.86
CA LEU A 78 -0.99 -3.35 1.98
C LEU A 78 -0.57 -4.63 2.71
N TYR A 79 0.69 -4.92 2.77
CA TYR A 79 1.20 -6.11 3.44
C TYR A 79 1.14 -6.04 4.98
N TYR A 80 0.74 -4.92 5.56
CA TYR A 80 0.44 -4.81 6.99
C TYR A 80 -0.99 -5.27 7.33
N LEU A 81 -1.82 -5.52 6.33
CA LEU A 81 -3.19 -5.97 6.52
C LEU A 81 -3.26 -7.48 6.72
N THR A 82 -4.20 -7.93 7.55
CA THR A 82 -4.59 -9.34 7.58
C THR A 82 -5.12 -9.76 6.21
N LYS A 83 -5.14 -11.06 5.92
CA LYS A 83 -5.64 -11.57 4.63
C LYS A 83 -7.08 -11.11 4.33
N GLN A 84 -7.94 -11.06 5.34
CA GLN A 84 -9.32 -10.62 5.18
C GLN A 84 -9.40 -9.11 4.90
N ALA A 85 -8.73 -8.29 5.73
CA ALA A 85 -8.71 -6.84 5.54
C ALA A 85 -8.08 -6.43 4.20
N PHE A 86 -7.06 -7.17 3.75
CA PHE A 86 -6.45 -6.98 2.45
C PHE A 86 -7.46 -7.21 1.30
N LYS A 87 -8.20 -8.33 1.34
CA LYS A 87 -9.22 -8.62 0.32
C LYS A 87 -10.32 -7.55 0.27
N GLU A 88 -10.75 -7.10 1.45
CA GLU A 88 -11.74 -6.03 1.55
C GLU A 88 -11.19 -4.72 0.97
N ALA A 89 -9.95 -4.34 1.30
CA ALA A 89 -9.30 -3.15 0.76
C ALA A 89 -9.15 -3.21 -0.77
N VAL A 90 -8.71 -4.33 -1.33
CA VAL A 90 -8.58 -4.50 -2.79
C VAL A 90 -9.95 -4.41 -3.48
N GLN A 91 -10.99 -4.98 -2.88
CA GLN A 91 -12.35 -4.86 -3.40
C GLN A 91 -12.85 -3.42 -3.36
N GLU A 92 -12.60 -2.69 -2.26
CA GLU A 92 -12.97 -1.27 -2.15
C GLU A 92 -12.20 -0.40 -3.16
N PHE A 93 -10.92 -0.66 -3.39
CA PHE A 93 -10.16 0.02 -4.44
C PHE A 93 -10.78 -0.22 -5.81
N TYR A 94 -11.13 -1.47 -6.13
CA TYR A 94 -11.78 -1.79 -7.39
C TYR A 94 -13.11 -1.03 -7.57
N GLU A 95 -13.92 -0.96 -6.51
CA GLU A 95 -15.18 -0.23 -6.53
C GLU A 95 -15.01 1.29 -6.66
N LEU A 96 -13.92 1.85 -6.11
CA LEU A 96 -13.58 3.27 -6.24
C LEU A 96 -13.05 3.65 -7.62
N CYS A 97 -12.50 2.71 -8.37
CA CYS A 97 -11.90 2.97 -9.67
C CYS A 97 -12.92 3.26 -10.77
N ASN A 98 -12.54 4.12 -11.70
CA ASN A 98 -13.15 4.22 -13.03
C ASN A 98 -12.80 3.00 -13.87
N GLU A 99 -13.58 2.74 -14.94
CA GLU A 99 -13.19 1.77 -15.96
C GLU A 99 -11.87 2.19 -16.63
N GLY A 100 -10.94 1.25 -16.77
CA GLY A 100 -9.60 1.52 -17.28
C GLY A 100 -8.59 2.05 -16.25
N ALA A 101 -9.02 2.33 -15.02
CA ALA A 101 -8.13 2.77 -13.95
C ALA A 101 -7.04 1.76 -13.62
N ILE A 102 -5.90 2.25 -13.17
CA ILE A 102 -4.72 1.45 -12.86
C ILE A 102 -4.49 1.37 -11.36
N ILE A 103 -4.16 0.19 -10.86
CA ILE A 103 -3.58 0.00 -9.53
C ILE A 103 -2.10 -0.37 -9.68
N PHE A 104 -1.25 0.32 -8.91
CA PHE A 104 0.12 -0.07 -8.63
C PHE A 104 0.20 -0.48 -7.16
N ALA A 105 0.72 -1.66 -6.88
CA ALA A 105 0.91 -2.12 -5.52
C ALA A 105 2.22 -2.88 -5.36
N THR A 106 2.80 -2.83 -4.16
CA THR A 106 3.95 -3.65 -3.79
C THR A 106 3.61 -4.50 -2.58
N MET A 107 4.04 -5.77 -2.62
CA MET A 107 3.85 -6.74 -1.55
C MET A 107 5.19 -7.31 -1.11
N MET A 108 5.32 -7.59 0.19
CA MET A 108 6.52 -8.24 0.71
C MET A 108 6.62 -9.67 0.20
N SER A 109 7.73 -10.01 -0.44
CA SER A 109 7.99 -11.38 -0.91
C SER A 109 8.33 -12.32 0.25
N ASP A 110 7.96 -13.58 0.12
CA ASP A 110 8.40 -14.63 1.06
C ASP A 110 9.84 -15.07 0.81
N LYS A 111 10.51 -14.52 -0.18
CA LYS A 111 11.95 -14.70 -0.46
C LYS A 111 12.75 -13.55 0.17
N GLY A 112 14.02 -13.71 0.34
CA GLY A 112 14.91 -12.61 0.71
C GLY A 112 14.79 -12.11 2.14
N TYR A 113 15.29 -12.87 3.10
CA TYR A 113 15.16 -12.56 4.52
C TYR A 113 16.46 -12.52 5.29
N SER A 114 17.51 -12.00 4.74
CA SER A 114 18.75 -11.84 5.49
C SER A 114 18.67 -10.81 6.61
N MET A 115 17.65 -9.94 6.60
CA MET A 115 17.54 -8.81 7.52
C MET A 115 16.58 -9.00 8.69
N TYR A 116 15.75 -10.06 8.69
CA TYR A 116 14.70 -10.22 9.71
C TYR A 116 14.63 -11.62 10.26
N GLU A 117 14.41 -11.74 11.56
CA GLU A 117 13.89 -12.97 12.15
C GLU A 117 12.38 -13.05 11.92
N ARG A 118 11.92 -14.15 11.35
CA ARG A 118 10.50 -14.45 11.20
C ARG A 118 9.98 -15.10 12.46
N GLY A 119 8.96 -14.53 13.02
CA GLY A 119 8.14 -15.17 14.01
C GLY A 119 7.21 -16.21 13.39
N GLU A 120 6.37 -16.79 14.22
CA GLU A 120 5.35 -17.75 13.80
C GLU A 120 4.28 -17.12 12.92
N LEU A 121 3.69 -17.94 12.06
CA LEU A 121 2.51 -17.53 11.28
C LEU A 121 1.31 -17.47 12.22
N MET A 122 0.66 -16.33 12.26
CA MET A 122 -0.56 -16.12 13.04
C MET A 122 -1.80 -16.57 12.25
N ASP A 123 -2.89 -16.86 12.95
CA ASP A 123 -4.17 -17.27 12.33
C ASP A 123 -4.72 -16.27 11.31
N ASN A 124 -4.36 -14.98 11.46
CA ASN A 124 -4.76 -13.90 10.57
C ASN A 124 -3.85 -13.72 9.35
N SER A 125 -2.94 -14.67 9.08
CA SER A 125 -1.96 -14.68 8.00
C SER A 125 -0.81 -13.66 8.12
N LEU A 126 -0.64 -13.03 9.25
CA LEU A 126 0.50 -12.17 9.55
C LEU A 126 1.62 -12.98 10.20
N ARG A 127 2.85 -12.53 9.99
CA ARG A 127 4.03 -13.00 10.73
C ARG A 127 4.63 -11.84 11.49
N GLU A 128 5.06 -12.09 12.70
CA GLU A 128 5.89 -11.15 13.43
C GLU A 128 7.27 -11.08 12.77
N VAL A 129 7.78 -9.87 12.61
CA VAL A 129 9.12 -9.59 12.08
C VAL A 129 9.91 -8.91 13.18
N LYS A 130 11.08 -9.47 13.52
CA LYS A 130 11.97 -8.99 14.59
C LYS A 130 13.36 -8.68 14.02
N GLY A 131 14.15 -7.99 14.80
CA GLY A 131 15.58 -7.81 14.53
C GLY A 131 15.93 -6.71 13.53
N CYS A 132 14.97 -5.97 13.00
CA CYS A 132 15.31 -4.82 12.17
C CYS A 132 15.86 -3.69 13.04
N PRO A 133 17.15 -3.29 12.87
CA PRO A 133 17.80 -2.33 13.78
C PRO A 133 17.25 -0.91 13.61
N SER A 134 16.63 -0.59 12.48
CA SER A 134 16.14 0.77 12.19
C SER A 134 15.03 0.77 11.16
N GLY A 135 14.38 1.91 10.97
CA GLY A 135 13.35 2.11 9.98
C GLY A 135 11.95 1.69 10.42
N ARG A 136 11.04 1.51 9.46
CA ARG A 136 9.62 1.20 9.73
C ARG A 136 9.38 -0.12 10.45
N LEU A 137 10.28 -1.06 10.29
CA LEU A 137 10.20 -2.40 10.87
C LEU A 137 10.99 -2.52 12.16
N SER A 138 11.56 -1.40 12.67
CA SER A 138 12.25 -1.41 13.96
C SER A 138 11.28 -1.79 15.08
N GLY A 139 11.73 -2.67 15.98
CA GLY A 139 10.86 -3.30 16.98
C GLY A 139 10.07 -4.47 16.39
N SER A 140 8.91 -4.80 16.96
CA SER A 140 8.01 -5.81 16.43
C SER A 140 7.09 -5.22 15.37
N SER A 141 7.03 -5.85 14.22
CA SER A 141 6.09 -5.54 13.15
C SER A 141 5.40 -6.82 12.68
N TYR A 142 4.19 -6.69 12.18
CA TYR A 142 3.41 -7.81 11.70
C TYR A 142 3.16 -7.62 10.21
N ILE A 143 3.58 -8.59 9.41
CA ILE A 143 3.59 -8.50 7.95
C ILE A 143 2.99 -9.75 7.35
N ARG A 144 2.19 -9.56 6.30
CA ARG A 144 1.79 -10.63 5.41
C ARG A 144 2.81 -10.73 4.28
N PHE A 145 3.30 -11.92 4.06
CA PHE A 145 4.22 -12.23 2.98
C PHE A 145 3.48 -12.91 1.84
N THR A 146 3.81 -12.52 0.62
CA THR A 146 3.32 -13.16 -0.59
C THR A 146 4.32 -14.21 -1.02
N LYS A 147 3.87 -15.44 -1.20
CA LYS A 147 4.72 -16.60 -1.48
C LYS A 147 5.28 -16.58 -2.91
N ASP A 148 4.40 -16.31 -3.87
CA ASP A 148 4.73 -16.40 -5.29
C ASP A 148 3.82 -15.51 -6.15
N ILE A 149 4.07 -15.51 -7.45
CA ILE A 149 3.33 -14.70 -8.42
C ILE A 149 1.86 -15.15 -8.54
N GLU A 150 1.56 -16.42 -8.36
CA GLU A 150 0.18 -16.90 -8.47
C GLU A 150 -0.65 -16.42 -7.27
N GLU A 151 -0.07 -16.42 -6.06
CA GLU A 151 -0.70 -15.81 -4.91
C GLU A 151 -0.88 -14.30 -5.10
N LEU A 152 0.12 -13.60 -5.66
CA LEU A 152 0.02 -12.17 -5.97
C LEU A 152 -1.15 -11.87 -6.90
N LYS A 153 -1.31 -12.63 -7.98
CA LYS A 153 -2.42 -12.46 -8.93
C LYS A 153 -3.77 -12.75 -8.29
N GLU A 154 -3.87 -13.79 -7.48
CA GLU A 154 -5.12 -14.12 -6.78
C GLU A 154 -5.49 -13.04 -5.76
N ASP A 155 -4.51 -12.46 -5.08
CA ASP A 155 -4.69 -11.38 -4.13
C ASP A 155 -5.32 -10.12 -4.77
N PHE A 156 -4.95 -9.82 -6.00
CA PHE A 156 -5.45 -8.67 -6.75
C PHE A 156 -6.51 -9.04 -7.81
N LYS A 157 -7.12 -10.19 -7.71
CA LYS A 157 -8.04 -10.79 -8.69
C LYS A 157 -9.14 -9.87 -9.27
N PRO A 158 -9.72 -8.90 -8.54
CA PRO A 158 -10.65 -7.96 -9.15
C PRO A 158 -10.06 -7.18 -10.32
N PHE A 159 -8.75 -6.91 -10.31
CA PHE A 159 -8.05 -6.20 -11.35
C PHE A 159 -7.45 -7.18 -12.38
N LYS A 160 -7.57 -6.84 -13.66
CA LYS A 160 -6.90 -7.57 -14.73
C LYS A 160 -5.39 -7.29 -14.67
N PRO A 161 -4.52 -8.29 -14.48
CA PRO A 161 -3.09 -8.04 -14.40
C PRO A 161 -2.53 -7.53 -15.73
N LEU A 162 -1.77 -6.43 -15.67
CA LEU A 162 -1.01 -5.87 -16.79
C LEU A 162 0.47 -6.19 -16.67
N PHE A 163 1.00 -6.15 -15.45
CA PHE A 163 2.41 -6.40 -15.17
C PHE A 163 2.57 -6.96 -13.76
N TRP A 164 3.53 -7.82 -13.60
CA TRP A 164 4.06 -8.26 -12.31
C TRP A 164 5.56 -8.45 -12.40
N GLY A 165 6.25 -8.19 -11.32
CA GLY A 165 7.69 -8.32 -11.21
C GLY A 165 8.12 -8.32 -9.77
N ASP A 166 9.40 -8.25 -9.56
CA ASP A 166 10.02 -8.13 -8.25
C ASP A 166 11.18 -7.16 -8.27
N TYR A 167 11.58 -6.69 -7.11
CA TYR A 167 12.78 -5.89 -6.91
C TYR A 167 13.35 -6.15 -5.52
N GLU A 168 14.65 -6.00 -5.41
CA GLU A 168 15.37 -6.09 -4.16
C GLU A 168 15.83 -4.72 -3.67
N LEU A 169 15.74 -4.49 -2.37
CA LEU A 169 16.35 -3.35 -1.70
C LEU A 169 17.65 -3.79 -1.05
N ILE A 170 18.76 -3.35 -1.60
CA ILE A 170 20.10 -3.62 -1.09
C ILE A 170 20.66 -2.33 -0.50
N ASN A 171 21.27 -2.43 0.68
CA ASN A 171 22.01 -1.31 1.23
C ASN A 171 23.29 -1.10 0.44
N LEU A 172 23.36 0.00 -0.30
CA LEU A 172 24.49 0.30 -1.18
C LEU A 172 25.78 0.67 -0.43
N TYR A 173 25.69 0.93 0.88
CA TYR A 173 26.87 1.25 1.69
C TYR A 173 27.69 -0.01 2.04
N ASN A 174 27.02 -1.08 2.41
CA ASN A 174 27.67 -2.32 2.84
C ASN A 174 27.30 -3.54 1.99
N PHE A 175 26.43 -3.37 1.01
CA PHE A 175 25.88 -4.44 0.14
C PHE A 175 25.25 -5.60 0.92
N GLU A 176 24.85 -5.33 2.15
CA GLU A 176 24.19 -6.32 3.01
C GLU A 176 22.68 -6.12 3.00
N GLY A 177 22.00 -7.21 3.17
CA GLY A 177 20.56 -7.25 3.33
C GLY A 177 19.81 -7.06 2.01
N SER A 178 18.89 -7.93 1.78
CA SER A 178 17.95 -7.88 0.67
C SER A 178 16.55 -7.95 1.23
N VAL A 179 15.70 -7.02 0.83
CA VAL A 179 14.27 -7.09 1.04
C VAL A 179 13.63 -7.16 -0.32
N GLU A 180 13.16 -8.34 -0.67
CA GLU A 180 12.48 -8.55 -1.95
C GLU A 180 11.00 -8.16 -1.84
N HIS A 181 10.53 -7.41 -2.81
CA HIS A 181 9.14 -7.03 -2.96
C HIS A 181 8.62 -7.46 -4.32
N PHE A 182 7.43 -7.99 -4.35
CA PHE A 182 6.67 -8.11 -5.59
C PHE A 182 6.05 -6.77 -5.97
N ILE A 183 5.99 -6.53 -7.29
CA ILE A 183 5.24 -5.43 -7.90
C ILE A 183 4.04 -6.04 -8.62
N TYR A 184 2.89 -5.42 -8.44
CA TYR A 184 1.68 -5.71 -9.20
C TYR A 184 1.16 -4.43 -9.85
N ILE A 185 0.87 -4.50 -11.15
CA ILE A 185 0.13 -3.46 -11.85
C ILE A 185 -1.07 -4.13 -12.50
N GLY A 186 -2.25 -3.64 -12.17
CA GLY A 186 -3.51 -4.15 -12.70
C GLY A 186 -4.41 -3.05 -13.21
N GLN A 187 -5.39 -3.42 -14.03
CA GLN A 187 -6.39 -2.54 -14.60
C GLN A 187 -7.80 -3.00 -14.24
N LYS A 188 -8.65 -2.07 -13.92
CA LYS A 188 -10.08 -2.31 -13.81
C LYS A 188 -10.73 -2.54 -15.16
#